data_4ec2a1faf030dbc2efafef54fc6b426d
#
_entry.id   4ec2a1faf030dbc2efafef54fc6b426d
#
_cell.length_a   1.000
_cell.length_b   1.000
_cell.length_c   1.000
_cell.angle_alpha   90.00
_cell.angle_beta   90.00
_cell.angle_gamma   90.00
#
_symmetry.space_group_name_H-M   'P 1'
#
loop_
_entity.id
_entity.type
_entity.pdbx_description
1 polymer ?
#
loop_
_entity_poly.entity_id
_entity_poly.type
_entity_poly.pdbx_seq_one_letter_code
_entity_poly.pdbx_strand_id
1 'polypeptide(L)'
;MLHTIKGIQACLWSEDIETMEQIEYRLLPRLAALAEITWNGFDKQNRDYHEFTLRMFNIIKRYDKYGLSYHKGAFEVTSDYENDTLNRKLSIRLNTLGNRKIYYTLDGSEPTEASQLYKEPFTINSNAILKAKVIMPGETDNSLVCDTICVNKATFCPVTLAGQPSPTYTYKGASILTDGLTGDTRYNTGRWLGFLCDLDATVDLGKETEVSSAAFRTDVAIGSAVMDITGMEVWCSADGKHFTKVAESFKTCIKRKDDPD
;
A
#
# COMPACT_ATOMS: atom_id res chain seq x y z
N MET A 1 10.46 -32.77 -19.11
CA MET A 1 10.17 -31.45 -19.74
C MET A 1 11.24 -30.36 -19.48
N LEU A 2 12.03 -30.45 -18.42
CA LEU A 2 13.09 -29.44 -18.10
C LEU A 2 14.30 -29.46 -19.03
N HIS A 3 14.57 -30.53 -19.74
CA HIS A 3 15.73 -30.66 -20.63
C HIS A 3 15.64 -29.84 -21.94
N THR A 4 14.52 -29.20 -22.19
CA THR A 4 14.32 -28.37 -23.42
C THR A 4 14.53 -26.87 -23.15
N ILE A 5 14.64 -26.43 -21.90
CA ILE A 5 14.88 -25.02 -21.55
C ILE A 5 16.40 -24.76 -21.65
N LYS A 6 16.80 -23.92 -22.60
CA LYS A 6 18.21 -23.56 -22.85
C LYS A 6 18.66 -22.28 -22.15
N GLY A 7 17.73 -21.48 -21.66
CA GLY A 7 18.03 -20.23 -20.99
C GLY A 7 16.78 -19.44 -20.63
N ILE A 8 16.99 -18.31 -19.95
CA ILE A 8 15.96 -17.33 -19.59
C ILE A 8 16.34 -15.98 -20.19
N GLN A 9 15.32 -15.24 -20.60
CA GLN A 9 15.44 -13.89 -21.13
C GLN A 9 14.59 -12.95 -20.30
N ALA A 10 15.11 -11.76 -20.01
CA ALA A 10 14.36 -10.65 -19.47
C ALA A 10 14.38 -9.49 -20.46
N CYS A 11 13.25 -8.84 -20.64
CA CYS A 11 13.12 -7.67 -21.50
C CYS A 11 13.08 -6.40 -20.65
N LEU A 12 13.78 -5.36 -21.11
CA LEU A 12 13.68 -4.01 -20.60
C LEU A 12 13.11 -3.13 -21.71
N TRP A 13 11.90 -2.65 -21.51
CA TRP A 13 11.24 -1.73 -22.45
C TRP A 13 11.74 -0.31 -22.19
N SER A 14 12.17 0.37 -23.23
CA SER A 14 12.94 1.62 -23.12
C SER A 14 12.17 2.88 -23.51
N GLU A 15 10.85 2.79 -23.73
CA GLU A 15 10.03 3.93 -24.16
C GLU A 15 10.17 5.17 -23.25
N ASP A 16 10.32 4.93 -21.94
CA ASP A 16 10.43 5.98 -20.93
C ASP A 16 11.82 5.96 -20.24
N ILE A 17 12.87 5.52 -20.94
CA ILE A 17 14.22 5.45 -20.38
C ILE A 17 15.14 6.40 -21.16
N GLU A 18 15.64 7.41 -20.46
CA GLU A 18 16.46 8.45 -21.08
C GLU A 18 17.92 8.39 -20.58
N THR A 19 18.17 7.83 -19.40
CA THR A 19 19.51 7.84 -18.79
C THR A 19 19.97 6.46 -18.35
N MET A 20 21.28 6.31 -18.16
CA MET A 20 21.87 5.07 -17.67
C MET A 20 21.43 4.75 -16.24
N GLU A 21 21.28 5.76 -15.40
CA GLU A 21 20.79 5.60 -14.03
C GLU A 21 19.37 5.02 -14.01
N GLN A 22 18.52 5.40 -14.96
CA GLN A 22 17.18 4.83 -15.10
C GLN A 22 17.23 3.36 -15.53
N ILE A 23 18.16 2.97 -16.40
CA ILE A 23 18.38 1.57 -16.76
C ILE A 23 18.81 0.76 -15.55
N GLU A 24 19.82 1.23 -14.84
CA GLU A 24 20.33 0.57 -13.63
C GLU A 24 19.23 0.43 -12.58
N TYR A 25 18.49 1.50 -12.30
CA TYR A 25 17.38 1.50 -11.35
C TYR A 25 16.27 0.48 -11.70
N ARG A 26 15.96 0.33 -12.99
CA ARG A 26 14.95 -0.62 -13.45
C ARG A 26 15.45 -2.06 -13.45
N LEU A 27 16.73 -2.28 -13.78
CA LEU A 27 17.34 -3.61 -13.83
C LEU A 27 17.73 -4.12 -12.44
N LEU A 28 18.31 -3.28 -11.62
CA LEU A 28 18.89 -3.69 -10.33
C LEU A 28 17.89 -3.44 -9.18
N PRO A 29 17.72 -4.38 -8.25
CA PRO A 29 18.38 -5.68 -8.10
C PRO A 29 17.64 -6.82 -8.82
N ARG A 30 16.63 -6.56 -9.64
CA ARG A 30 15.78 -7.57 -10.30
C ARG A 30 16.60 -8.56 -11.13
N LEU A 31 17.62 -8.06 -11.81
CA LEU A 31 18.52 -8.90 -12.63
C LEU A 31 19.30 -9.90 -11.75
N ALA A 32 19.68 -9.51 -10.53
CA ALA A 32 20.34 -10.42 -9.60
C ALA A 32 19.39 -11.55 -9.16
N ALA A 33 18.11 -11.27 -8.95
CA ALA A 33 17.11 -12.28 -8.65
C ALA A 33 16.89 -13.23 -9.83
N LEU A 34 16.88 -12.72 -11.05
CA LEU A 34 16.81 -13.55 -12.26
C LEU A 34 18.04 -14.45 -12.40
N ALA A 35 19.23 -13.90 -12.16
CA ALA A 35 20.49 -14.66 -12.18
C ALA A 35 20.49 -15.80 -11.15
N GLU A 36 19.99 -15.53 -9.94
CA GLU A 36 19.84 -16.55 -8.88
C GLU A 36 18.95 -17.71 -9.33
N ILE A 37 17.81 -17.42 -9.94
CA ILE A 37 16.89 -18.44 -10.46
C ILE A 37 17.51 -19.25 -11.57
N THR A 38 18.23 -18.60 -12.48
CA THR A 38 18.89 -19.28 -13.61
C THR A 38 20.04 -20.17 -13.17
N TRP A 39 20.79 -19.73 -12.17
CA TRP A 39 21.95 -20.46 -11.67
C TRP A 39 21.56 -21.68 -10.85
N ASN A 40 20.57 -21.54 -9.96
CA ASN A 40 20.11 -22.61 -9.07
C ASN A 40 19.07 -23.54 -9.70
N GLY A 41 18.67 -23.28 -10.96
CA GLY A 41 17.67 -24.06 -11.67
C GLY A 41 16.23 -23.76 -11.25
N PHE A 42 15.29 -24.49 -11.89
CA PHE A 42 13.84 -24.27 -11.70
C PHE A 42 13.24 -25.08 -10.55
N ASP A 43 14.02 -25.87 -9.86
CA ASP A 43 13.55 -26.65 -8.73
C ASP A 43 13.26 -25.73 -7.54
N LYS A 44 11.97 -25.64 -7.16
CA LYS A 44 11.54 -24.82 -6.04
C LYS A 44 12.07 -25.29 -4.70
N GLN A 45 12.40 -26.57 -4.57
CA GLN A 45 12.93 -27.15 -3.32
C GLN A 45 14.35 -26.68 -3.02
N ASN A 46 15.10 -26.24 -4.04
CA ASN A 46 16.46 -25.73 -3.90
C ASN A 46 16.52 -24.21 -3.72
N ARG A 47 15.37 -23.55 -3.56
CA ARG A 47 15.29 -22.09 -3.41
C ARG A 47 15.12 -21.72 -1.94
N ASP A 48 16.19 -21.31 -1.32
CA ASP A 48 16.16 -20.70 0.01
C ASP A 48 16.11 -19.17 -0.13
N TYR A 49 14.93 -18.60 0.14
CA TYR A 49 14.72 -17.16 0.06
C TYR A 49 15.55 -16.41 1.11
N HIS A 50 15.73 -16.97 2.29
CA HIS A 50 16.53 -16.35 3.34
C HIS A 50 18.00 -16.26 2.92
N GLU A 51 18.58 -17.34 2.48
CA GLU A 51 19.95 -17.37 1.96
C GLU A 51 20.14 -16.45 0.74
N PHE A 52 19.14 -16.39 -0.16
CA PHE A 52 19.15 -15.43 -1.26
C PHE A 52 19.23 -13.98 -0.75
N THR A 53 18.43 -13.63 0.26
CA THR A 53 18.43 -12.27 0.81
C THR A 53 19.74 -11.89 1.44
N LEU A 54 20.41 -12.82 2.13
CA LEU A 54 21.76 -12.60 2.69
C LEU A 54 22.80 -12.33 1.58
N ARG A 55 22.74 -13.09 0.49
CA ARG A 55 23.62 -12.84 -0.67
C ARG A 55 23.34 -11.50 -1.32
N MET A 56 22.07 -11.10 -1.39
CA MET A 56 21.68 -9.78 -1.96
C MET A 56 22.31 -8.61 -1.20
N PHE A 57 22.46 -8.66 0.13
CA PHE A 57 23.15 -7.61 0.87
C PHE A 57 24.60 -7.43 0.44
N ASN A 58 25.29 -8.51 0.10
CA ASN A 58 26.65 -8.42 -0.42
C ASN A 58 26.71 -7.85 -1.84
N ILE A 59 25.70 -8.13 -2.65
CA ILE A 59 25.57 -7.56 -4.00
C ILE A 59 25.32 -6.06 -3.89
N ILE A 60 24.44 -5.61 -2.99
CA ILE A 60 24.13 -4.19 -2.79
C ILE A 60 25.38 -3.41 -2.37
N LYS A 61 26.18 -3.92 -1.44
CA LYS A 61 27.45 -3.28 -1.08
C LYS A 61 28.38 -3.08 -2.28
N ARG A 62 28.29 -3.97 -3.28
CA ARG A 62 29.01 -3.76 -4.55
C ARG A 62 28.37 -2.69 -5.40
N TYR A 63 27.02 -2.62 -5.47
CA TYR A 63 26.33 -1.56 -6.18
C TYR A 63 26.71 -0.19 -5.60
N ASP A 64 26.66 -0.04 -4.28
CA ASP A 64 27.10 1.20 -3.60
C ASP A 64 28.56 1.53 -3.89
N LYS A 65 29.45 0.55 -3.80
CA LYS A 65 30.86 0.74 -4.08
C LYS A 65 31.15 1.22 -5.51
N TYR A 66 30.35 0.76 -6.48
CA TYR A 66 30.49 1.15 -7.89
C TYR A 66 29.62 2.36 -8.28
N GLY A 67 28.88 2.93 -7.33
CA GLY A 67 28.01 4.08 -7.57
C GLY A 67 26.85 3.77 -8.51
N LEU A 68 26.37 2.50 -8.54
CA LEU A 68 25.28 2.10 -9.40
C LEU A 68 23.94 2.57 -8.82
N SER A 69 23.06 3.03 -9.69
CA SER A 69 21.68 3.35 -9.35
C SER A 69 20.86 2.05 -9.30
N TYR A 70 20.24 1.74 -8.16
CA TYR A 70 19.40 0.55 -8.04
C TYR A 70 18.12 0.84 -7.27
N HIS A 71 17.08 0.03 -7.48
CA HIS A 71 15.82 0.17 -6.78
C HIS A 71 15.97 -0.27 -5.32
N LYS A 72 16.05 0.68 -4.40
CA LYS A 72 16.24 0.45 -2.96
C LYS A 72 14.99 -0.12 -2.28
N GLY A 73 13.79 0.08 -2.85
CA GLY A 73 12.51 -0.29 -2.25
C GLY A 73 12.37 -1.75 -1.81
N ALA A 74 13.14 -2.67 -2.42
CA ALA A 74 13.18 -4.06 -1.94
C ALA A 74 13.81 -4.23 -0.55
N PHE A 75 14.56 -3.22 -0.09
CA PHE A 75 15.31 -3.23 1.20
C PHE A 75 14.70 -2.29 2.23
N GLU A 76 13.69 -1.57 1.83
CA GLU A 76 12.94 -0.64 2.67
C GLU A 76 12.04 -1.40 3.64
N VAL A 77 11.56 -0.69 4.64
CA VAL A 77 10.46 -1.20 5.45
C VAL A 77 9.19 -1.12 4.62
N THR A 78 8.42 -2.18 4.65
CA THR A 78 7.06 -2.19 4.10
C THR A 78 6.07 -2.41 5.23
N SER A 79 4.92 -1.76 5.14
CA SER A 79 3.81 -1.90 6.08
C SER A 79 2.67 -2.67 5.43
N ASP A 80 2.08 -3.57 6.19
CA ASP A 80 0.85 -4.26 5.85
C ASP A 80 -0.17 -4.05 6.96
N TYR A 81 -1.41 -3.75 6.60
CA TYR A 81 -2.48 -3.38 7.51
C TYR A 81 -3.65 -4.33 7.35
N GLU A 82 -4.20 -4.78 8.45
CA GLU A 82 -5.40 -5.61 8.47
C GLU A 82 -6.44 -4.98 9.40
N ASN A 83 -7.60 -4.65 8.84
CA ASN A 83 -8.71 -4.07 9.59
C ASN A 83 -9.49 -5.19 10.28
N ASP A 84 -9.28 -5.36 11.58
CA ASP A 84 -10.05 -6.27 12.44
C ASP A 84 -11.34 -5.57 12.90
N THR A 85 -12.37 -5.68 12.08
CA THR A 85 -13.67 -5.07 12.33
C THR A 85 -14.42 -5.69 13.50
N LEU A 86 -14.10 -6.93 13.90
CA LEU A 86 -14.72 -7.61 15.05
C LEU A 86 -14.23 -7.00 16.37
N ASN A 87 -12.92 -6.75 16.46
CA ASN A 87 -12.31 -6.21 17.68
C ASN A 87 -12.09 -4.69 17.61
N ARG A 88 -12.50 -4.05 16.51
CA ARG A 88 -12.35 -2.60 16.29
C ARG A 88 -10.90 -2.13 16.43
N LYS A 89 -10.00 -2.76 15.69
CA LYS A 89 -8.56 -2.50 15.72
C LYS A 89 -7.95 -2.59 14.33
N LEU A 90 -6.86 -1.88 14.14
CA LEU A 90 -5.98 -2.04 12.98
C LEU A 90 -4.76 -2.86 13.40
N SER A 91 -4.55 -4.00 12.77
CA SER A 91 -3.32 -4.79 12.92
C SER A 91 -2.27 -4.26 11.95
N ILE A 92 -1.07 -4.04 12.45
CA ILE A 92 0.07 -3.49 11.71
C ILE A 92 1.18 -4.51 11.69
N ARG A 93 1.60 -4.89 10.49
CA ARG A 93 2.76 -5.73 10.25
C ARG A 93 3.81 -4.95 9.49
N LEU A 94 5.03 -4.91 10.02
CA LEU A 94 6.16 -4.30 9.37
C LEU A 94 7.09 -5.40 8.85
N ASN A 95 7.58 -5.24 7.63
CA ASN A 95 8.49 -6.20 7.02
C ASN A 95 9.68 -5.47 6.40
N THR A 96 10.80 -6.16 6.34
CA THR A 96 11.98 -5.73 5.59
C THR A 96 12.72 -6.95 5.07
N LEU A 97 13.49 -6.80 4.03
CA LEU A 97 14.29 -7.89 3.50
C LEU A 97 15.42 -8.26 4.48
N GLY A 98 15.56 -9.55 4.77
CA GLY A 98 16.51 -10.05 5.78
C GLY A 98 16.02 -9.76 7.21
N ASN A 99 16.76 -10.27 8.20
CA ASN A 99 16.44 -10.09 9.62
C ASN A 99 16.97 -8.76 10.17
N ARG A 100 16.65 -7.65 9.52
CA ARG A 100 17.07 -6.32 9.98
C ARG A 100 16.16 -5.80 11.08
N LYS A 101 16.74 -5.02 11.97
CA LYS A 101 15.99 -4.39 13.06
C LYS A 101 15.18 -3.22 12.51
N ILE A 102 13.86 -3.28 12.68
CA ILE A 102 12.96 -2.16 12.36
C ILE A 102 12.68 -1.41 13.64
N TYR A 103 12.93 -0.11 13.63
CA TYR A 103 12.54 0.80 14.71
C TYR A 103 11.34 1.62 14.26
N TYR A 104 10.39 1.85 15.17
CA TYR A 104 9.19 2.60 14.84
C TYR A 104 8.71 3.51 15.97
N THR A 105 7.89 4.49 15.59
CA THR A 105 7.17 5.41 16.47
C THR A 105 5.70 5.48 16.04
N LEU A 106 4.81 5.90 16.93
CA LEU A 106 3.37 6.06 16.67
C LEU A 106 2.90 7.51 16.87
N ASP A 107 3.80 8.39 17.26
CA ASP A 107 3.57 9.81 17.51
C ASP A 107 4.05 10.72 16.38
N GLY A 108 4.59 10.13 15.30
CA GLY A 108 5.15 10.86 14.17
C GLY A 108 6.58 11.37 14.38
N SER A 109 7.19 11.12 15.53
CA SER A 109 8.62 11.41 15.72
C SER A 109 9.49 10.53 14.82
N GLU A 110 10.68 11.01 14.49
CA GLU A 110 11.61 10.25 13.64
C GLU A 110 12.19 9.06 14.41
N PRO A 111 12.07 7.79 13.90
CA PRO A 111 12.61 6.64 14.59
C PRO A 111 14.14 6.69 14.73
N THR A 112 14.63 6.33 15.91
CA THR A 112 16.05 6.22 16.26
C THR A 112 16.33 4.84 16.86
N GLU A 113 17.59 4.50 17.13
CA GLU A 113 17.93 3.26 17.85
C GLU A 113 17.34 3.18 19.27
N ALA A 114 16.93 4.33 19.84
CA ALA A 114 16.24 4.41 21.12
C ALA A 114 14.72 4.20 21.01
N SER A 115 14.18 4.22 19.79
CA SER A 115 12.75 4.02 19.54
C SER A 115 12.34 2.57 19.73
N GLN A 116 11.05 2.29 19.64
CA GLN A 116 10.51 0.95 19.83
C GLN A 116 11.01 0.00 18.73
N LEU A 117 11.57 -1.14 19.15
CA LEU A 117 12.01 -2.19 18.24
C LEU A 117 10.80 -3.05 17.85
N TYR A 118 10.54 -3.19 16.56
CA TYR A 118 9.52 -4.09 16.05
C TYR A 118 9.96 -5.55 16.20
N LYS A 119 9.13 -6.38 16.83
CA LYS A 119 9.35 -7.80 17.04
C LYS A 119 8.27 -8.66 16.41
N GLU A 120 7.03 -8.21 16.52
CA GLU A 120 5.84 -8.94 16.09
C GLU A 120 4.73 -7.95 15.68
N PRO A 121 3.72 -8.38 14.91
CA PRO A 121 2.56 -7.55 14.57
C PRO A 121 1.88 -7.01 15.83
N PHE A 122 1.49 -5.75 15.79
CA PHE A 122 0.80 -5.09 16.89
C PHE A 122 -0.49 -4.43 16.41
N THR A 123 -1.36 -4.08 17.33
CA THR A 123 -2.66 -3.47 17.02
C THR A 123 -2.80 -2.10 17.62
N ILE A 124 -3.53 -1.22 16.92
CA ILE A 124 -3.93 0.10 17.40
C ILE A 124 -5.43 0.30 17.20
N ASN A 125 -6.01 1.20 18.02
CA ASN A 125 -7.41 1.61 17.95
C ASN A 125 -7.62 3.11 18.19
N SER A 126 -6.54 3.87 18.07
CA SER A 126 -6.53 5.32 18.27
C SER A 126 -5.75 6.01 17.15
N ASN A 127 -5.89 7.34 17.06
CA ASN A 127 -5.09 8.14 16.13
C ASN A 127 -3.60 7.88 16.33
N ALA A 128 -2.88 7.73 15.25
CA ALA A 128 -1.44 7.52 15.27
C ALA A 128 -0.80 8.05 13.97
N ILE A 129 0.45 8.44 14.08
CA ILE A 129 1.33 8.67 12.92
C ILE A 129 2.46 7.67 13.03
N LEU A 130 2.31 6.56 12.31
CA LEU A 130 3.33 5.54 12.23
C LEU A 130 4.50 6.04 11.39
N LYS A 131 5.68 6.01 11.98
CA LYS A 131 6.93 6.08 11.25
C LYS A 131 7.77 4.85 11.55
N ALA A 132 8.36 4.23 10.52
CA ALA A 132 9.17 3.04 10.68
C ALA A 132 10.32 3.01 9.69
N LYS A 133 11.50 2.65 10.17
CA LYS A 133 12.71 2.47 9.34
C LYS A 133 13.65 1.42 9.89
N VAL A 134 14.49 0.91 9.02
CA VAL A 134 15.69 0.15 9.42
C VAL A 134 16.81 1.16 9.66
N ILE A 135 17.52 1.03 10.78
CA ILE A 135 18.69 1.86 11.08
C ILE A 135 19.93 0.99 10.94
N MET A 136 20.82 1.37 10.05
CA MET A 136 22.10 0.69 9.84
C MET A 136 23.26 1.69 10.04
N PRO A 137 24.32 1.29 10.77
CA PRO A 137 25.47 2.16 10.95
C PRO A 137 26.11 2.52 9.61
N GLY A 138 26.28 3.84 9.36
CA GLY A 138 26.94 4.34 8.15
C GLY A 138 26.03 4.55 6.93
N GLU A 139 24.73 4.26 7.01
CA GLU A 139 23.77 4.60 5.98
C GLU A 139 23.01 5.89 6.30
N THR A 140 23.00 6.81 5.36
CA THR A 140 22.33 8.12 5.50
C THR A 140 20.93 8.15 4.91
N ASP A 141 20.59 7.20 4.03
CA ASP A 141 19.33 7.14 3.30
C ASP A 141 18.56 5.89 3.71
N ASN A 142 17.81 6.01 4.78
CA ASN A 142 16.90 4.98 5.24
C ASN A 142 15.48 5.37 4.84
N SER A 143 14.89 4.65 3.91
CA SER A 143 13.50 4.88 3.53
C SER A 143 12.59 4.72 4.73
N LEU A 144 11.76 5.71 4.91
CA LEU A 144 10.84 5.85 6.01
C LEU A 144 9.44 5.48 5.56
N VAL A 145 8.84 4.45 6.18
CA VAL A 145 7.38 4.31 6.15
C VAL A 145 6.79 5.43 7.00
N CYS A 146 5.85 6.16 6.45
CA CYS A 146 5.13 7.21 7.16
C CYS A 146 3.64 7.12 6.81
N ASP A 147 2.83 6.62 7.73
CA ASP A 147 1.40 6.45 7.55
C ASP A 147 0.63 7.12 8.69
N THR A 148 -0.41 7.87 8.32
CA THR A 148 -1.31 8.51 9.28
C THR A 148 -2.57 7.68 9.41
N ILE A 149 -2.89 7.29 10.65
CA ILE A 149 -4.11 6.58 11.01
C ILE A 149 -5.05 7.57 11.71
N CYS A 150 -6.21 7.81 11.12
CA CYS A 150 -7.24 8.71 11.65
C CYS A 150 -8.46 7.91 12.09
N VAL A 151 -8.77 7.95 13.37
CA VAL A 151 -9.91 7.22 13.94
C VAL A 151 -11.11 8.16 14.09
N ASN A 152 -12.23 7.72 13.52
CA ASN A 152 -13.54 8.35 13.63
C ASN A 152 -14.61 7.30 13.96
N LYS A 153 -15.90 7.68 13.98
CA LYS A 153 -17.00 6.77 14.36
C LYS A 153 -17.17 5.58 13.41
N ALA A 154 -16.79 5.72 12.13
CA ALA A 154 -16.86 4.66 11.12
C ALA A 154 -15.60 3.81 11.07
N THR A 155 -14.50 4.26 11.67
CA THR A 155 -13.22 3.56 11.59
C THR A 155 -13.31 2.20 12.30
N PHE A 156 -12.75 1.18 11.65
CA PHE A 156 -12.78 -0.23 12.06
C PHE A 156 -14.20 -0.84 12.16
N CYS A 157 -15.17 -0.20 11.51
CA CYS A 157 -16.52 -0.75 11.42
C CYS A 157 -16.64 -1.71 10.22
N PRO A 158 -17.50 -2.74 10.32
CA PRO A 158 -17.83 -3.58 9.17
C PRO A 158 -18.47 -2.77 8.05
N VAL A 159 -18.10 -3.11 6.81
CA VAL A 159 -18.66 -2.51 5.59
C VAL A 159 -19.22 -3.59 4.71
N THR A 160 -20.45 -3.39 4.24
CA THR A 160 -21.09 -4.22 3.22
C THR A 160 -21.21 -3.40 1.94
N LEU A 161 -20.83 -4.00 0.82
CA LEU A 161 -20.97 -3.42 -0.52
C LEU A 161 -22.15 -4.07 -1.24
N ALA A 162 -23.04 -3.29 -1.86
CA ALA A 162 -24.09 -3.81 -2.73
C ALA A 162 -23.52 -4.25 -4.08
N GLY A 163 -22.49 -3.57 -4.59
CA GLY A 163 -21.75 -3.93 -5.81
C GLY A 163 -20.34 -4.42 -5.52
N GLN A 164 -19.76 -5.18 -6.45
CA GLN A 164 -18.38 -5.65 -6.31
C GLN A 164 -17.40 -4.63 -6.92
N PRO A 165 -16.25 -4.38 -6.27
CA PRO A 165 -15.18 -3.63 -6.90
C PRO A 165 -14.63 -4.34 -8.13
N SER A 166 -14.01 -3.59 -9.03
CA SER A 166 -13.30 -4.14 -10.19
C SER A 166 -12.29 -5.19 -9.74
N PRO A 167 -12.23 -6.38 -10.40
CA PRO A 167 -11.29 -7.45 -10.02
C PRO A 167 -9.82 -6.99 -9.93
N THR A 168 -9.44 -6.00 -10.74
CA THR A 168 -8.09 -5.43 -10.74
C THR A 168 -7.81 -4.60 -9.49
N TYR A 169 -8.82 -3.97 -8.89
CA TYR A 169 -8.70 -3.02 -7.79
C TYR A 169 -9.57 -3.41 -6.59
N THR A 170 -9.67 -4.70 -6.31
CA THR A 170 -10.42 -5.24 -5.17
C THR A 170 -9.58 -5.36 -3.90
N TYR A 171 -8.28 -5.55 -4.02
CA TYR A 171 -7.29 -5.66 -2.93
C TYR A 171 -7.81 -6.42 -1.70
N LYS A 172 -7.94 -5.73 -0.55
CA LYS A 172 -8.48 -6.28 0.72
C LYS A 172 -9.99 -6.12 0.86
N GLY A 173 -10.68 -5.73 -0.22
CA GLY A 173 -12.14 -5.58 -0.26
C GLY A 173 -12.64 -4.40 0.58
N ALA A 174 -13.92 -4.49 0.99
CA ALA A 174 -14.64 -3.40 1.66
C ALA A 174 -13.95 -2.87 2.93
N SER A 175 -13.16 -3.70 3.60
CA SER A 175 -12.53 -3.34 4.89
C SER A 175 -11.57 -2.15 4.80
N ILE A 176 -11.04 -1.84 3.62
CA ILE A 176 -10.16 -0.65 3.45
C ILE A 176 -10.92 0.67 3.50
N LEU A 177 -12.24 0.66 3.31
CA LEU A 177 -13.05 1.88 3.42
C LEU A 177 -13.14 2.43 4.84
N THR A 178 -12.85 1.59 5.84
CA THR A 178 -12.92 1.95 7.26
C THR A 178 -11.66 1.60 8.03
N ASP A 179 -10.53 1.39 7.38
CA ASP A 179 -9.26 1.01 8.04
C ASP A 179 -8.57 2.20 8.75
N GLY A 180 -9.08 3.42 8.57
CA GLY A 180 -8.51 4.63 9.15
C GLY A 180 -7.28 5.17 8.43
N LEU A 181 -6.82 4.49 7.37
CA LEU A 181 -5.70 4.94 6.57
C LEU A 181 -6.15 5.96 5.51
N THR A 182 -5.26 6.87 5.20
CA THR A 182 -5.44 7.75 4.05
C THR A 182 -4.85 7.06 2.82
N GLY A 183 -5.60 7.02 1.73
CA GLY A 183 -5.06 6.62 0.43
C GLY A 183 -3.90 7.52 0.02
N ASP A 184 -2.96 6.98 -0.71
CA ASP A 184 -1.85 7.74 -1.28
C ASP A 184 -2.23 8.36 -2.64
N THR A 185 -1.28 9.01 -3.29
CA THR A 185 -1.51 9.71 -4.56
C THR A 185 -1.50 8.77 -5.79
N ARG A 186 -1.45 7.47 -5.58
CA ARG A 186 -1.44 6.47 -6.66
C ARG A 186 -2.53 5.44 -6.45
N TYR A 187 -3.47 5.36 -7.39
CA TYR A 187 -4.63 4.48 -7.36
C TYR A 187 -4.29 2.97 -7.30
N ASN A 188 -3.07 2.57 -7.69
CA ASN A 188 -2.66 1.18 -7.83
C ASN A 188 -1.79 0.63 -6.68
N THR A 189 -1.82 1.26 -5.52
CA THR A 189 -0.99 0.87 -4.35
C THR A 189 -1.66 -0.10 -3.40
N GLY A 190 -2.92 -0.45 -3.63
CA GLY A 190 -3.70 -1.33 -2.75
C GLY A 190 -4.44 -0.59 -1.63
N ARG A 191 -4.42 0.75 -1.65
CA ARG A 191 -5.12 1.62 -0.69
C ARG A 191 -6.42 2.21 -1.22
N TRP A 192 -6.81 1.83 -2.43
CA TRP A 192 -8.00 2.30 -3.12
C TRP A 192 -8.80 1.14 -3.67
N LEU A 193 -10.12 1.20 -3.57
CA LEU A 193 -11.01 0.33 -4.31
C LEU A 193 -11.44 1.01 -5.61
N GLY A 194 -11.43 0.27 -6.71
CA GLY A 194 -11.93 0.76 -7.99
C GLY A 194 -13.28 0.16 -8.34
N PHE A 195 -14.22 0.98 -8.79
CA PHE A 195 -15.54 0.58 -9.23
C PHE A 195 -15.78 1.00 -10.68
N LEU A 196 -16.49 0.16 -11.44
CA LEU A 196 -16.99 0.47 -12.79
C LEU A 196 -18.46 0.91 -12.78
N CYS A 197 -19.05 1.02 -11.60
CA CYS A 197 -20.42 1.44 -11.34
C CYS A 197 -20.44 2.33 -10.10
N ASP A 198 -21.61 2.81 -9.73
CA ASP A 198 -21.78 3.57 -8.49
C ASP A 198 -21.40 2.71 -7.27
N LEU A 199 -20.76 3.36 -6.30
CA LEU A 199 -20.45 2.73 -5.02
C LEU A 199 -21.68 2.86 -4.10
N ASP A 200 -22.18 1.72 -3.66
CA ASP A 200 -23.16 1.62 -2.58
C ASP A 200 -22.55 0.80 -1.43
N ALA A 201 -22.30 1.49 -0.32
CA ALA A 201 -21.60 0.94 0.84
C ALA A 201 -22.36 1.24 2.13
N THR A 202 -22.66 0.20 2.88
CA THR A 202 -23.27 0.31 4.23
C THR A 202 -22.22 0.06 5.28
N VAL A 203 -22.04 1.03 6.20
CA VAL A 203 -21.16 0.94 7.35
C VAL A 203 -22.00 0.64 8.59
N ASP A 204 -21.72 -0.50 9.24
CA ASP A 204 -22.39 -0.86 10.51
C ASP A 204 -21.62 -0.29 11.70
N LEU A 205 -22.18 0.73 12.33
CA LEU A 205 -21.61 1.35 13.54
C LEU A 205 -21.74 0.47 14.80
N GLY A 206 -22.52 -0.63 14.72
CA GLY A 206 -22.72 -1.62 15.79
C GLY A 206 -23.66 -1.17 16.90
N LYS A 207 -24.00 0.10 16.96
CA LYS A 207 -24.97 0.70 17.88
C LYS A 207 -25.50 2.01 17.31
N GLU A 208 -26.67 2.42 17.79
CA GLU A 208 -27.19 3.74 17.47
C GLU A 208 -26.19 4.82 17.87
N THR A 209 -25.79 5.63 16.91
CA THR A 209 -24.70 6.59 17.05
C THR A 209 -25.07 7.89 16.34
N GLU A 210 -25.00 9.00 17.05
CA GLU A 210 -25.18 10.32 16.47
C GLU A 210 -24.05 10.61 15.47
N VAL A 211 -24.41 10.98 14.22
CA VAL A 211 -23.48 11.34 13.16
C VAL A 211 -23.82 12.73 12.66
N SER A 212 -22.85 13.63 12.69
CA SER A 212 -23.01 15.03 12.25
C SER A 212 -22.47 15.27 10.82
N SER A 213 -21.61 14.41 10.31
CA SER A 213 -21.03 14.52 8.98
C SER A 213 -20.57 13.17 8.44
N ALA A 214 -20.56 13.02 7.15
CA ALA A 214 -19.95 11.91 6.45
C ALA A 214 -18.97 12.45 5.39
N ALA A 215 -17.82 11.85 5.26
CA ALA A 215 -16.80 12.21 4.28
C ALA A 215 -16.31 10.96 3.55
N PHE A 216 -16.11 11.10 2.27
CA PHE A 216 -15.57 10.08 1.41
C PHE A 216 -14.38 10.65 0.61
N ARG A 217 -13.32 9.87 0.44
CA ARG A 217 -12.15 10.28 -0.33
C ARG A 217 -12.11 9.52 -1.65
N THR A 218 -11.74 10.22 -2.69
CA THR A 218 -11.55 9.69 -4.04
C THR A 218 -10.14 10.00 -4.52
N ASP A 219 -9.58 9.12 -5.33
CA ASP A 219 -8.39 9.41 -6.13
C ASP A 219 -8.81 9.75 -7.56
N VAL A 220 -8.10 10.67 -8.18
CA VAL A 220 -8.40 11.13 -9.55
C VAL A 220 -7.12 11.07 -10.38
N ALA A 221 -7.12 10.20 -11.38
CA ALA A 221 -6.02 10.06 -12.33
C ALA A 221 -6.60 9.92 -13.75
N ILE A 222 -7.06 11.04 -14.33
CA ILE A 222 -7.80 11.07 -15.60
C ILE A 222 -7.04 10.39 -16.73
N GLY A 223 -5.70 10.59 -16.80
CA GLY A 223 -4.83 9.92 -17.78
C GLY A 223 -4.82 8.39 -17.68
N SER A 224 -5.25 7.84 -16.54
CA SER A 224 -5.40 6.40 -16.28
C SER A 224 -6.86 5.97 -16.21
N ALA A 225 -7.79 6.81 -16.68
CA ALA A 225 -9.25 6.59 -16.62
C ALA A 225 -9.80 6.42 -15.20
N VAL A 226 -9.13 6.97 -14.19
CA VAL A 226 -9.63 7.06 -12.81
C VAL A 226 -10.35 8.38 -12.66
N MET A 227 -11.67 8.32 -12.61
CA MET A 227 -12.55 9.50 -12.61
C MET A 227 -12.98 9.86 -11.19
N ASP A 228 -13.27 11.13 -10.97
CA ASP A 228 -13.88 11.58 -9.72
C ASP A 228 -15.35 11.19 -9.63
N ILE A 229 -15.89 11.15 -8.41
CA ILE A 229 -17.33 10.99 -8.18
C ILE A 229 -18.07 12.26 -8.56
N THR A 230 -19.28 12.12 -9.10
CA THR A 230 -20.16 13.23 -9.44
C THR A 230 -21.01 13.70 -8.26
N GLY A 231 -21.19 12.86 -7.26
CA GLY A 231 -21.94 13.20 -6.06
C GLY A 231 -21.91 12.11 -5.01
N MET A 232 -22.45 12.42 -3.84
CA MET A 232 -22.60 11.49 -2.73
C MET A 232 -23.96 11.70 -2.08
N GLU A 233 -24.67 10.64 -1.81
CA GLU A 233 -25.86 10.61 -0.96
C GLU A 233 -25.53 9.88 0.35
N VAL A 234 -26.09 10.36 1.44
CA VAL A 234 -25.96 9.76 2.75
C VAL A 234 -27.33 9.33 3.24
N TRP A 235 -27.43 8.05 3.56
CA TRP A 235 -28.63 7.42 4.07
C TRP A 235 -28.34 6.85 5.47
N CYS A 236 -29.26 6.99 6.40
CA CYS A 236 -29.14 6.47 7.75
C CYS A 236 -30.27 5.49 8.07
N SER A 237 -29.95 4.49 8.88
CA SER A 237 -30.91 3.53 9.42
C SER A 237 -30.58 3.19 10.86
N ALA A 238 -31.59 3.04 11.72
CA ALA A 238 -31.43 2.54 13.08
C ALA A 238 -31.55 1.01 13.17
N ASP A 239 -32.17 0.36 12.19
CA ASP A 239 -32.44 -1.08 12.19
C ASP A 239 -31.68 -1.86 11.10
N GLY A 240 -30.89 -1.17 10.28
CA GLY A 240 -30.17 -1.75 9.16
C GLY A 240 -31.04 -2.22 7.98
N LYS A 241 -32.33 -1.88 7.96
CA LYS A 241 -33.30 -2.30 6.94
C LYS A 241 -34.02 -1.13 6.29
N HIS A 242 -34.42 -0.15 7.08
CA HIS A 242 -35.15 1.02 6.63
C HIS A 242 -34.23 2.22 6.61
N PHE A 243 -33.81 2.61 5.41
CA PHE A 243 -32.88 3.72 5.22
C PHE A 243 -33.63 4.99 4.82
N THR A 244 -33.24 6.11 5.41
CA THR A 244 -33.75 7.44 5.08
C THR A 244 -32.59 8.32 4.61
N LYS A 245 -32.77 9.02 3.49
CA LYS A 245 -31.78 9.99 3.00
C LYS A 245 -31.72 11.18 3.93
N VAL A 246 -30.52 11.48 4.45
CA VAL A 246 -30.28 12.56 5.42
C VAL A 246 -29.41 13.67 4.85
N ALA A 247 -28.61 13.39 3.82
CA ALA A 247 -27.79 14.38 3.16
C ALA A 247 -27.46 13.98 1.73
N GLU A 248 -27.13 14.96 0.92
CA GLU A 248 -26.57 14.77 -0.43
C GLU A 248 -25.62 15.92 -0.78
N SER A 249 -24.64 15.63 -1.64
CA SER A 249 -23.74 16.62 -2.20
C SER A 249 -23.39 16.21 -3.62
N PHE A 250 -23.67 17.07 -4.58
CA PHE A 250 -23.33 16.85 -5.99
C PHE A 250 -22.36 17.94 -6.45
N LYS A 251 -21.33 17.54 -7.19
CA LYS A 251 -20.40 18.48 -7.83
C LYS A 251 -21.06 19.02 -9.10
N THR A 252 -21.26 20.31 -9.18
CA THR A 252 -21.58 20.95 -10.46
C THR A 252 -20.35 20.84 -11.35
N CYS A 253 -20.48 20.11 -12.48
CA CYS A 253 -19.48 19.87 -13.52
C CYS A 253 -18.04 20.31 -13.19
N ILE A 254 -17.14 19.35 -13.09
CA ILE A 254 -15.72 19.66 -13.10
C ILE A 254 -15.38 20.15 -14.50
N LYS A 255 -15.29 21.47 -14.70
CA LYS A 255 -14.66 22.01 -15.91
C LYS A 255 -13.25 21.47 -15.96
N ARG A 256 -12.92 20.73 -17.02
CA ARG A 256 -11.52 20.37 -17.30
C ARG A 256 -10.75 21.67 -17.45
N LYS A 257 -9.51 21.68 -16.96
CA LYS A 257 -8.61 22.85 -17.09
C LYS A 257 -8.38 23.24 -18.58
N ASP A 258 -8.74 22.35 -19.50
CA ASP A 258 -8.57 22.45 -20.94
C ASP A 258 -9.90 22.48 -21.72
N ASP A 259 -11.07 22.61 -21.04
CA ASP A 259 -12.34 22.82 -21.74
C ASP A 259 -12.38 24.26 -22.22
N PRO A 260 -12.59 24.49 -23.51
CA PRO A 260 -12.80 25.85 -24.04
C PRO A 260 -14.07 26.47 -23.43
N ASP A 261 -14.02 27.77 -23.13
CA ASP A 261 -15.14 28.57 -22.62
C ASP A 261 -16.33 28.56 -23.56
#